data_f4f9dafc18f07fd1156c13cf1526d5dc
#
_entry.id   f4f9dafc18f07fd1156c13cf1526d5dc
#
_cell.length_a   1.000
_cell.length_b   1.000
_cell.length_c   1.000
_cell.angle_alpha   90.00
_cell.angle_beta   90.00
_cell.angle_gamma   90.00
#
_symmetry.space_group_name_H-M   'P 1'
#
loop_
_entity.id
_entity.type
_entity.pdbx_description
1 polymer ?
#
loop_
_entity_poly.entity_id
_entity_poly.type
_entity_poly.pdbx_seq_one_letter_code
_entity_poly.pdbx_strand_id
1 'polypeptide(L)'
;VPLIETPRAIDTVTQIAAFKDVVGLFFGAADSSASLGCKLAWEPLLYARQKVVLAAAMYNLFTIDAPFFYIDDKEGLKKEAEAVKNLGFTGKAAIHPDQIDFTNESFAPTSEEIAEGKKVLEEYQKSGGGAVKIDGQMVDEPIAEAMRLKISLGEEENED
;
A
#
# COMPACT_ATOMS: atom_id res chain seq x y z
N VAL A 1 -0.48 -16.74 0.78
CA VAL A 1 -0.93 -15.43 1.30
C VAL A 1 -2.00 -15.68 2.36
N PRO A 2 -1.71 -15.57 3.66
CA PRO A 2 -2.71 -15.70 4.71
C PRO A 2 -3.66 -14.51 4.75
N LEU A 3 -4.95 -14.79 5.05
CA LEU A 3 -5.98 -13.80 5.31
C LEU A 3 -5.97 -13.44 6.81
N ILE A 4 -5.77 -12.17 7.12
CA ILE A 4 -5.69 -11.62 8.47
C ILE A 4 -7.04 -10.96 8.79
N GLU A 5 -7.92 -11.67 9.48
CA GLU A 5 -9.31 -11.27 9.66
C GLU A 5 -9.88 -11.55 11.06
N THR A 6 -9.03 -11.99 12.00
CA THR A 6 -9.44 -12.22 13.37
C THR A 6 -8.59 -11.42 14.35
N PRO A 7 -9.09 -11.07 15.55
CA PRO A 7 -8.30 -10.37 16.56
C PRO A 7 -6.98 -11.06 16.88
N ARG A 8 -6.98 -12.38 16.95
CA ARG A 8 -5.78 -13.17 17.20
C ARG A 8 -4.78 -13.07 16.02
N ALA A 9 -5.25 -13.19 14.77
CA ALA A 9 -4.39 -13.06 13.60
C ALA A 9 -3.79 -11.65 13.51
N ILE A 10 -4.58 -10.61 13.79
CA ILE A 10 -4.12 -9.22 13.85
C ILE A 10 -3.06 -9.05 14.95
N ASP A 11 -3.28 -9.64 16.13
CA ASP A 11 -2.32 -9.53 17.23
C ASP A 11 -1.00 -10.23 16.93
N THR A 12 -1.05 -11.41 16.29
CA THR A 12 0.13 -12.24 15.97
C THR A 12 0.62 -12.10 14.53
N VAL A 13 0.20 -11.07 13.78
CA VAL A 13 0.49 -10.93 12.35
C VAL A 13 1.99 -10.93 12.02
N THR A 14 2.83 -10.36 12.88
CA THR A 14 4.29 -10.38 12.72
C THR A 14 4.85 -11.81 12.77
N GLN A 15 4.29 -12.67 13.64
CA GLN A 15 4.69 -14.08 13.72
C GLN A 15 4.24 -14.85 12.46
N ILE A 16 3.06 -14.52 11.93
CA ILE A 16 2.56 -15.10 10.68
C ILE A 16 3.46 -14.66 9.51
N ALA A 17 3.80 -13.39 9.43
CA ALA A 17 4.68 -12.83 8.40
C ALA A 17 6.09 -13.47 8.39
N ALA A 18 6.58 -13.92 9.54
CA ALA A 18 7.91 -14.53 9.69
C ALA A 18 8.02 -15.94 9.05
N PHE A 19 6.92 -16.58 8.66
CA PHE A 19 7.01 -17.88 8.02
C PHE A 19 7.57 -17.77 6.60
N LYS A 20 8.60 -18.57 6.28
CA LYS A 20 9.35 -18.54 5.02
C LYS A 20 8.53 -18.70 3.75
N ASP A 21 7.37 -19.37 3.85
CA ASP A 21 6.48 -19.64 2.71
C ASP A 21 5.37 -18.56 2.57
N VAL A 22 5.37 -17.54 3.42
CA VAL A 22 4.50 -16.39 3.30
C VAL A 22 5.16 -15.38 2.38
N VAL A 23 4.49 -15.01 1.31
CA VAL A 23 4.95 -14.03 0.30
C VAL A 23 4.17 -12.72 0.36
N GLY A 24 3.03 -12.70 1.06
CA GLY A 24 2.17 -11.53 1.21
C GLY A 24 1.14 -11.73 2.32
N LEU A 25 0.48 -10.66 2.71
CA LEU A 25 -0.59 -10.65 3.71
C LEU A 25 -1.85 -10.04 3.10
N PHE A 26 -3.02 -10.62 3.40
CA PHE A 26 -4.30 -10.11 2.96
C PHE A 26 -5.13 -9.70 4.18
N PHE A 27 -5.60 -8.45 4.24
CA PHE A 27 -6.43 -7.96 5.33
C PHE A 27 -7.91 -8.19 5.06
N GLY A 28 -8.61 -8.87 5.97
CA GLY A 28 -10.05 -9.13 5.90
C GLY A 28 -10.84 -8.17 6.81
N ALA A 29 -11.37 -7.08 6.25
CA ALA A 29 -12.04 -6.03 7.02
C ALA A 29 -13.40 -6.45 7.58
N ALA A 30 -14.21 -7.19 6.82
CA ALA A 30 -15.56 -7.59 7.23
C ALA A 30 -15.53 -8.50 8.47
N ASP A 31 -14.76 -9.59 8.39
CA ASP A 31 -14.64 -10.54 9.50
C ASP A 31 -13.91 -9.95 10.70
N SER A 32 -12.91 -9.09 10.45
CA SER A 32 -12.26 -8.33 11.51
C SER A 32 -13.26 -7.44 12.26
N SER A 33 -14.10 -6.69 11.54
CA SER A 33 -15.08 -5.79 12.16
C SER A 33 -16.12 -6.58 12.97
N ALA A 34 -16.60 -7.69 12.42
CA ALA A 34 -17.55 -8.58 13.10
C ALA A 34 -16.93 -9.16 14.38
N SER A 35 -15.70 -9.68 14.30
CA SER A 35 -14.99 -10.28 15.44
C SER A 35 -14.61 -9.27 16.53
N LEU A 36 -14.34 -8.02 16.15
CA LEU A 36 -14.04 -6.94 17.08
C LEU A 36 -15.30 -6.26 17.64
N GLY A 37 -16.49 -6.54 17.07
CA GLY A 37 -17.73 -5.87 17.43
C GLY A 37 -17.75 -4.39 17.08
N CYS A 38 -17.02 -3.98 16.04
CA CYS A 38 -16.94 -2.59 15.60
C CYS A 38 -17.64 -2.38 14.25
N LYS A 39 -17.80 -1.12 13.82
CA LYS A 39 -18.32 -0.81 12.50
C LYS A 39 -17.31 -1.20 11.42
N LEU A 40 -17.81 -1.70 10.30
CA LEU A 40 -17.04 -1.85 9.06
C LEU A 40 -16.81 -0.45 8.47
N ALA A 41 -15.79 0.23 8.96
CA ALA A 41 -15.43 1.60 8.58
C ALA A 41 -13.91 1.78 8.71
N TRP A 42 -13.40 2.87 8.14
CA TRP A 42 -11.97 3.15 8.10
C TRP A 42 -11.34 3.26 9.50
N GLU A 43 -11.87 4.16 10.33
CA GLU A 43 -11.28 4.52 11.62
C GLU A 43 -11.17 3.33 12.60
N PRO A 44 -12.23 2.51 12.82
CA PRO A 44 -12.15 1.37 13.73
C PRO A 44 -11.13 0.31 13.31
N LEU A 45 -10.85 0.20 12.01
CA LEU A 45 -9.97 -0.82 11.45
C LEU A 45 -8.59 -0.30 11.07
N LEU A 46 -8.30 0.99 11.25
CA LEU A 46 -7.03 1.61 10.88
C LEU A 46 -5.84 0.95 11.60
N TYR A 47 -5.96 0.70 12.90
CA TYR A 47 -4.90 0.04 13.66
C TYR A 47 -4.57 -1.37 13.11
N ALA A 48 -5.60 -2.14 12.76
CA ALA A 48 -5.40 -3.48 12.20
C ALA A 48 -4.68 -3.42 10.84
N ARG A 49 -5.08 -2.49 9.96
CA ARG A 49 -4.38 -2.23 8.69
C ARG A 49 -2.91 -1.86 8.90
N GLN A 50 -2.64 -0.94 9.83
CA GLN A 50 -1.27 -0.51 10.15
C GLN A 50 -0.41 -1.67 10.66
N LYS A 51 -0.96 -2.55 11.49
CA LYS A 51 -0.25 -3.75 11.95
C LYS A 51 0.10 -4.69 10.80
N VAL A 52 -0.79 -4.88 9.84
CA VAL A 52 -0.55 -5.73 8.65
C VAL A 52 0.58 -5.14 7.81
N VAL A 53 0.53 -3.85 7.49
CA VAL A 53 1.58 -3.17 6.72
C VAL A 53 2.92 -3.23 7.44
N LEU A 54 2.95 -2.93 8.74
CA LEU A 54 4.18 -3.00 9.54
C LEU A 54 4.80 -4.40 9.52
N ALA A 55 3.98 -5.44 9.73
CA ALA A 55 4.45 -6.82 9.72
C ALA A 55 4.97 -7.23 8.34
N ALA A 56 4.30 -6.83 7.27
CA ALA A 56 4.73 -7.12 5.90
C ALA A 56 6.07 -6.43 5.58
N ALA A 57 6.23 -5.17 5.94
CA ALA A 57 7.46 -4.41 5.72
C ALA A 57 8.69 -5.03 6.40
N MET A 58 8.54 -5.64 7.59
CA MET A 58 9.63 -6.33 8.29
C MET A 58 10.21 -7.51 7.49
N TYR A 59 9.44 -8.10 6.58
CA TYR A 59 9.81 -9.31 5.84
C TYR A 59 9.73 -9.14 4.31
N ASN A 60 9.61 -7.90 3.82
CA ASN A 60 9.50 -7.57 2.40
C ASN A 60 8.34 -8.31 1.70
N LEU A 61 7.17 -8.37 2.34
CA LEU A 61 5.98 -9.02 1.82
C LEU A 61 5.08 -8.00 1.12
N PHE A 62 4.36 -8.42 0.07
CA PHE A 62 3.28 -7.60 -0.46
C PHE A 62 2.04 -7.64 0.46
N THR A 63 1.17 -6.65 0.31
CA THR A 63 -0.05 -6.52 1.11
C THR A 63 -1.27 -6.22 0.25
N ILE A 64 -2.37 -6.91 0.54
CA ILE A 64 -3.66 -6.68 -0.12
C ILE A 64 -4.64 -6.20 0.95
N ASP A 65 -5.25 -5.03 0.76
CA ASP A 65 -6.35 -4.59 1.61
C ASP A 65 -7.67 -5.26 1.22
N ALA A 66 -8.63 -5.24 2.13
CA ALA A 66 -9.99 -5.72 1.91
C ALA A 66 -10.68 -5.02 0.74
N PRO A 67 -11.66 -5.66 0.08
CA PRO A 67 -12.45 -4.99 -0.94
C PRO A 67 -13.26 -3.83 -0.38
N PHE A 68 -13.65 -2.91 -1.26
CA PHE A 68 -14.64 -1.89 -0.95
C PHE A 68 -16.05 -2.46 -1.14
N PHE A 69 -16.87 -2.37 -0.09
CA PHE A 69 -18.14 -3.10 -0.06
C PHE A 69 -19.34 -2.37 -0.72
N TYR A 70 -19.18 -1.08 -1.05
CA TYR A 70 -20.24 -0.28 -1.68
C TYR A 70 -19.98 -0.20 -3.19
N ILE A 71 -20.53 -1.15 -3.96
CA ILE A 71 -20.23 -1.36 -5.39
C ILE A 71 -20.54 -0.11 -6.24
N ASP A 72 -21.63 0.57 -5.94
CA ASP A 72 -22.09 1.75 -6.71
C ASP A 72 -21.39 3.06 -6.32
N ASP A 73 -20.63 3.08 -5.23
CA ASP A 73 -19.93 4.27 -4.73
C ASP A 73 -18.47 4.31 -5.25
N LYS A 74 -18.32 4.73 -6.49
CA LYS A 74 -17.00 4.83 -7.14
C LYS A 74 -16.07 5.87 -6.47
N GLU A 75 -16.62 6.97 -6.01
CA GLU A 75 -15.86 8.01 -5.32
C GLU A 75 -15.36 7.53 -3.95
N GLY A 76 -16.18 6.76 -3.23
CA GLY A 76 -15.78 6.11 -1.99
C GLY A 76 -14.66 5.08 -2.21
N LEU A 77 -14.78 4.26 -3.27
CA LEU A 77 -13.74 3.31 -3.66
C LEU A 77 -12.40 4.02 -3.92
N LYS A 78 -12.42 5.09 -4.72
CA LYS A 78 -11.22 5.86 -5.05
C LYS A 78 -10.56 6.44 -3.81
N LYS A 79 -11.33 7.08 -2.94
CA LYS A 79 -10.81 7.66 -1.68
C LYS A 79 -10.21 6.59 -0.76
N GLU A 80 -10.87 5.44 -0.63
CA GLU A 80 -10.35 4.36 0.20
C GLU A 80 -9.10 3.73 -0.43
N ALA A 81 -9.06 3.54 -1.75
CA ALA A 81 -7.88 3.01 -2.44
C ALA A 81 -6.66 3.92 -2.28
N GLU A 82 -6.84 5.24 -2.43
CA GLU A 82 -5.79 6.23 -2.17
C GLU A 82 -5.30 6.20 -0.70
N ALA A 83 -6.23 6.12 0.25
CA ALA A 83 -5.89 6.03 1.67
C ALA A 83 -5.12 4.75 2.00
N VAL A 84 -5.52 3.63 1.41
CA VAL A 84 -4.88 2.32 1.54
C VAL A 84 -3.47 2.33 0.94
N LYS A 85 -3.29 2.88 -0.27
CA LYS A 85 -1.98 3.08 -0.90
C LYS A 85 -1.07 3.94 -0.02
N ASN A 86 -1.58 5.06 0.46
CA ASN A 86 -0.82 5.99 1.34
C ASN A 86 -0.46 5.35 2.69
N LEU A 87 -1.21 4.34 3.13
CA LEU A 87 -0.89 3.58 4.35
C LEU A 87 0.24 2.56 4.12
N GLY A 88 0.56 2.22 2.87
CA GLY A 88 1.64 1.31 2.48
C GLY A 88 1.17 -0.07 2.01
N PHE A 89 -0.12 -0.25 1.72
CA PHE A 89 -0.57 -1.45 1.00
C PHE A 89 -0.09 -1.42 -0.46
N THR A 90 0.19 -2.61 -1.00
CA THR A 90 0.62 -2.78 -2.40
C THR A 90 -0.53 -3.09 -3.35
N GLY A 91 -1.72 -3.39 -2.80
CA GLY A 91 -2.92 -3.66 -3.58
C GLY A 91 -4.18 -3.67 -2.73
N LYS A 92 -5.31 -3.78 -3.41
CA LYS A 92 -6.65 -3.85 -2.81
C LYS A 92 -7.49 -4.89 -3.54
N ALA A 93 -8.24 -5.71 -2.81
CA ALA A 93 -9.12 -6.70 -3.41
C ALA A 93 -10.34 -6.01 -4.07
N ALA A 94 -10.84 -6.63 -5.13
CA ALA A 94 -12.12 -6.27 -5.75
C ALA A 94 -13.12 -7.40 -5.56
N ILE A 95 -14.40 -7.07 -5.31
CA ILE A 95 -15.53 -8.00 -5.23
C ILE A 95 -16.49 -7.87 -6.40
N HIS A 96 -16.25 -6.90 -7.29
CA HIS A 96 -17.04 -6.68 -8.50
C HIS A 96 -16.11 -6.28 -9.66
N PRO A 97 -16.39 -6.73 -10.91
CA PRO A 97 -15.55 -6.37 -12.06
C PRO A 97 -15.40 -4.85 -12.26
N ASP A 98 -16.44 -4.08 -11.99
CA ASP A 98 -16.41 -2.61 -12.11
C ASP A 98 -15.44 -1.90 -11.16
N GLN A 99 -14.90 -2.62 -10.19
CA GLN A 99 -13.88 -2.09 -9.26
C GLN A 99 -12.45 -2.29 -9.76
N ILE A 100 -12.23 -3.18 -10.73
CA ILE A 100 -10.88 -3.61 -11.14
C ILE A 100 -10.09 -2.43 -11.71
N ASP A 101 -10.63 -1.75 -12.72
CA ASP A 101 -9.93 -0.65 -13.40
C ASP A 101 -9.60 0.48 -12.41
N PHE A 102 -10.56 0.89 -11.59
CA PHE A 102 -10.36 1.92 -10.56
C PHE A 102 -9.31 1.54 -9.53
N THR A 103 -9.28 0.27 -9.14
CA THR A 103 -8.30 -0.21 -8.18
C THR A 103 -6.90 -0.21 -8.80
N ASN A 104 -6.75 -0.73 -10.01
CA ASN A 104 -5.48 -0.74 -10.72
C ASN A 104 -4.96 0.69 -10.94
N GLU A 105 -5.78 1.60 -11.46
CA GLU A 105 -5.42 3.01 -11.65
C GLU A 105 -4.99 3.68 -10.33
N SER A 106 -5.63 3.35 -9.21
CA SER A 106 -5.30 3.95 -7.90
C SER A 106 -3.92 3.49 -7.39
N PHE A 107 -3.53 2.26 -7.67
CA PHE A 107 -2.24 1.71 -7.20
C PHE A 107 -1.10 1.96 -8.18
N ALA A 108 -1.39 2.12 -9.46
CA ALA A 108 -0.39 2.48 -10.45
C ALA A 108 0.26 3.84 -10.14
N PRO A 109 1.57 4.00 -10.33
CA PRO A 109 2.21 5.31 -10.30
C PRO A 109 1.76 6.14 -11.50
N THR A 110 1.37 7.39 -11.28
CA THR A 110 1.04 8.28 -12.40
C THR A 110 2.28 8.68 -13.19
N SER A 111 2.10 9.04 -14.48
CA SER A 111 3.21 9.54 -15.30
C SER A 111 3.87 10.79 -14.69
N GLU A 112 3.10 11.63 -13.99
CA GLU A 112 3.59 12.80 -13.28
C GLU A 112 4.46 12.41 -12.08
N GLU A 113 4.01 11.44 -11.28
CA GLU A 113 4.77 10.92 -10.14
C GLU A 113 6.09 10.27 -10.59
N ILE A 114 6.09 9.55 -11.72
CA ILE A 114 7.29 8.95 -12.30
C ILE A 114 8.26 10.05 -12.77
N ALA A 115 7.76 11.07 -13.49
CA ALA A 115 8.58 12.17 -13.98
C ALA A 115 9.20 12.98 -12.82
N GLU A 116 8.41 13.28 -11.80
CA GLU A 116 8.89 13.96 -10.58
C GLU A 116 9.95 13.12 -9.86
N GLY A 117 9.70 11.83 -9.68
CA GLY A 117 10.67 10.91 -9.06
C GLY A 117 11.99 10.86 -9.82
N LYS A 118 11.96 10.78 -11.17
CA LYS A 118 13.17 10.80 -12.01
C LYS A 118 13.94 12.11 -11.84
N LYS A 119 13.25 13.27 -11.85
CA LYS A 119 13.87 14.58 -11.63
C LYS A 119 14.56 14.65 -10.27
N VAL A 120 13.86 14.25 -9.21
CA VAL A 120 14.40 14.25 -7.84
C VAL A 120 15.62 13.36 -7.73
N LEU A 121 15.61 12.15 -8.33
CA LEU A 121 16.76 11.25 -8.31
C LEU A 121 17.96 11.81 -9.07
N GLU A 122 17.77 12.48 -10.22
CA GLU A 122 18.85 13.13 -10.95
C GLU A 122 19.52 14.23 -10.13
N GLU A 123 18.74 15.09 -9.47
CA GLU A 123 19.28 16.16 -8.63
C GLU A 123 19.98 15.59 -7.37
N TYR A 124 19.43 14.54 -6.78
CA TYR A 124 20.04 13.84 -5.67
C TYR A 124 21.41 13.23 -6.05
N GLN A 125 21.51 12.59 -7.21
CA GLN A 125 22.76 12.04 -7.71
C GLN A 125 23.81 13.14 -7.98
N LYS A 126 23.39 14.28 -8.55
CA LYS A 126 24.29 15.44 -8.80
C LYS A 126 24.84 16.03 -7.49
N SER A 127 24.12 15.90 -6.38
CA SER A 127 24.58 16.38 -5.06
C SER A 127 25.65 15.52 -4.42
N GLY A 128 25.98 14.35 -4.98
CA GLY A 128 26.95 13.41 -4.42
C GLY A 128 26.40 12.48 -3.34
N GLY A 129 25.07 12.34 -3.22
CA GLY A 129 24.42 11.37 -2.34
C GLY A 129 24.28 11.81 -0.86
N GLY A 130 24.46 13.09 -0.57
CA GLY A 130 24.19 13.68 0.74
C GLY A 130 22.78 14.30 0.81
N ALA A 131 22.28 14.59 2.01
CA ALA A 131 21.01 15.30 2.17
C ALA A 131 21.04 16.64 1.42
N VAL A 132 20.07 16.85 0.53
CA VAL A 132 19.96 18.02 -0.34
C VAL A 132 18.55 18.58 -0.34
N LYS A 133 18.40 19.89 -0.55
CA LYS A 133 17.08 20.52 -0.69
C LYS A 133 16.69 20.58 -2.15
N ILE A 134 15.61 19.89 -2.53
CA ILE A 134 15.04 19.87 -3.88
C ILE A 134 13.60 20.38 -3.78
N ASP A 135 13.24 21.41 -4.54
CA ASP A 135 11.90 22.03 -4.58
C ASP A 135 11.30 22.34 -3.19
N GLY A 136 12.17 22.70 -2.23
CA GLY A 136 11.76 23.04 -0.86
C GLY A 136 11.73 21.87 0.13
N GLN A 137 11.85 20.63 -0.34
CA GLN A 137 11.88 19.42 0.46
C GLN A 137 13.32 18.94 0.67
N MET A 138 13.60 18.41 1.86
CA MET A 138 14.85 17.70 2.10
C MET A 138 14.75 16.29 1.51
N VAL A 139 15.72 15.93 0.69
CA VAL A 139 15.86 14.60 0.07
C VAL A 139 17.16 13.98 0.58
N ASP A 140 17.05 12.78 1.12
CA ASP A 140 18.13 11.92 1.58
C ASP A 140 17.98 10.52 0.98
N GLU A 141 18.87 9.59 1.34
CA GLU A 141 18.83 8.24 0.76
C GLU A 141 17.52 7.49 0.99
N PRO A 142 16.85 7.51 2.17
CA PRO A 142 15.54 6.91 2.34
C PRO A 142 14.47 7.44 1.36
N ILE A 143 14.45 8.74 1.11
CA ILE A 143 13.52 9.34 0.15
C ILE A 143 13.88 8.96 -1.28
N ALA A 144 15.17 8.97 -1.61
CA ALA A 144 15.66 8.56 -2.93
C ALA A 144 15.33 7.08 -3.22
N GLU A 145 15.44 6.20 -2.22
CA GLU A 145 15.10 4.78 -2.35
C GLU A 145 13.58 4.58 -2.57
N ALA A 146 12.74 5.31 -1.86
CA ALA A 146 11.30 5.29 -2.07
C ALA A 146 10.92 5.76 -3.50
N MET A 147 11.64 6.74 -4.05
CA MET A 147 11.43 7.19 -5.43
C MET A 147 11.86 6.14 -6.46
N ARG A 148 12.98 5.44 -6.24
CA ARG A 148 13.43 4.33 -7.12
C ARG A 148 12.40 3.21 -7.17
N LEU A 149 11.87 2.80 -6.01
CA LEU A 149 10.83 1.78 -5.93
C LEU A 149 9.57 2.21 -6.71
N LYS A 150 9.13 3.46 -6.53
CA LYS A 150 7.96 3.99 -7.22
C LYS A 150 8.14 3.98 -8.75
N ILE A 151 9.32 4.35 -9.25
CA ILE A 151 9.63 4.35 -10.67
C ILE A 151 9.65 2.92 -11.23
N SER A 152 10.27 1.96 -10.52
CA SER A 152 10.33 0.57 -10.98
C SER A 152 8.94 -0.06 -11.14
N LEU A 153 8.03 0.21 -10.21
CA LEU A 153 6.63 -0.25 -10.30
C LEU A 153 5.92 0.32 -11.54
N GLY A 154 6.17 1.58 -11.89
CA GLY A 154 5.54 2.20 -13.06
C GLY A 154 6.17 1.79 -14.40
N GLU A 155 7.38 1.29 -14.42
CA GLU A 155 8.04 0.78 -15.64
C GLU A 155 7.60 -0.66 -15.96
N GLU A 156 7.40 -1.51 -14.96
CA GLU A 156 6.90 -2.88 -15.13
C GLU A 156 5.47 -2.92 -15.72
N GLU A 157 4.59 -1.96 -15.36
CA GLU A 157 3.23 -1.89 -15.90
C GLU A 157 3.16 -1.44 -17.38
N ASN A 158 4.22 -0.82 -17.92
CA ASN A 158 4.25 -0.37 -19.32
C ASN A 158 4.83 -1.41 -20.29
N GLU A 159 5.30 -2.55 -19.83
CA GLU A 159 5.87 -3.63 -20.64
C GLU A 159 4.85 -4.77 -20.96
N ASP A 160 3.64 -4.75 -20.38
CA ASP A 160 2.53 -5.69 -20.62
C ASP A 160 1.45 -5.07 -21.52
#